data_e4d1170612fb6bfd44008f7541ec0a6c
#
_entry.id   e4d1170612fb6bfd44008f7541ec0a6c
#
_cell.length_a   1.000
_cell.length_b   1.000
_cell.length_c   1.000
_cell.angle_alpha   90.00
_cell.angle_beta   90.00
_cell.angle_gamma   90.00
#
_symmetry.space_group_name_H-M   'P 1'
#
loop_
_entity.id
_entity.type
_entity.pdbx_description
1 polymer ?
#
loop_
_entity_poly.entity_id
_entity_poly.type
_entity_poly.pdbx_seq_one_letter_code
_entity_poly.pdbx_strand_id
1 'polypeptide(L)'
;TFIKPLLISGAPTIWQSAFPNFTPIADEETLDCEPQSNDLVLHAMSLHWANDVVGQLIQARNALMPDGLFIGCMFGGSTLNELRKCLSEAEIALTGGLSPRVAMCAEIRDLGQLMQRAGFALPVADKITLTASYDSIFHLSHDLRRMGEVNALALRKRTFEKRELFRLADEIYKEHFSDDNGRIIATFE
;
A
#
# COMPACT_ATOMS: atom_id res chain seq x y z
N THR A 1 -18.65 6.90 -27.90
CA THR A 1 -18.94 7.07 -26.45
C THR A 1 -17.62 7.39 -25.78
N PHE A 2 -17.51 8.54 -25.10
CA PHE A 2 -16.32 8.89 -24.33
C PHE A 2 -16.44 8.21 -22.96
N ILE A 3 -15.43 7.45 -22.57
CA ILE A 3 -15.32 6.88 -21.24
C ILE A 3 -15.13 8.03 -20.23
N LYS A 4 -15.90 8.03 -19.14
CA LYS A 4 -15.76 8.99 -18.06
C LYS A 4 -15.04 8.29 -16.88
N PRO A 5 -13.72 8.47 -16.75
CA PRO A 5 -12.94 7.83 -15.73
C PRO A 5 -12.86 8.66 -14.44
N LEU A 6 -12.84 7.98 -13.30
CA LEU A 6 -12.53 8.50 -11.98
C LEU A 6 -11.22 7.87 -11.48
N LEU A 7 -10.31 8.68 -10.96
CA LEU A 7 -9.05 8.22 -10.39
C LEU A 7 -9.01 8.52 -8.88
N ILE A 8 -8.81 7.47 -8.08
CA ILE A 8 -8.59 7.54 -6.65
C ILE A 8 -7.12 7.22 -6.39
N SER A 9 -6.38 8.14 -5.80
CA SER A 9 -4.95 7.94 -5.52
C SER A 9 -4.43 8.88 -4.45
N GLY A 10 -3.58 8.38 -3.57
CA GLY A 10 -2.82 9.18 -2.60
C GLY A 10 -1.78 10.13 -3.22
N ALA A 11 -1.49 10.02 -4.53
CA ALA A 11 -0.58 10.90 -5.26
C ALA A 11 -1.25 11.51 -6.51
N PRO A 12 -2.32 12.31 -6.34
CA PRO A 12 -3.17 12.74 -7.45
C PRO A 12 -2.43 13.56 -8.51
N THR A 13 -1.46 14.40 -8.14
CA THR A 13 -0.70 15.23 -9.08
C THR A 13 0.17 14.42 -10.03
N ILE A 14 0.75 13.33 -9.56
CA ILE A 14 1.58 12.42 -10.38
C ILE A 14 0.68 11.72 -11.41
N TRP A 15 -0.43 11.17 -10.97
CA TRP A 15 -1.37 10.46 -11.83
C TRP A 15 -2.10 11.38 -12.81
N GLN A 16 -2.45 12.59 -12.38
CA GLN A 16 -3.08 13.58 -13.26
C GLN A 16 -2.16 14.00 -14.40
N SER A 17 -0.85 14.08 -14.16
CA SER A 17 0.14 14.33 -15.21
C SER A 17 0.18 13.19 -16.25
N ALA A 18 0.07 11.95 -15.80
CA ALA A 18 0.06 10.78 -16.68
C ALA A 18 -1.30 10.56 -17.38
N PHE A 19 -2.39 10.92 -16.70
CA PHE A 19 -3.76 10.71 -17.16
C PHE A 19 -4.61 11.99 -17.05
N PRO A 20 -4.39 12.99 -17.90
CA PRO A 20 -5.02 14.31 -17.79
C PRO A 20 -6.55 14.32 -17.91
N ASN A 21 -7.14 13.27 -18.47
CA ASN A 21 -8.59 13.13 -18.61
C ASN A 21 -9.29 12.52 -17.40
N PHE A 22 -8.55 12.16 -16.35
CA PHE A 22 -9.11 11.63 -15.12
C PHE A 22 -9.40 12.76 -14.13
N THR A 23 -10.47 12.61 -13.37
CA THR A 23 -10.73 13.44 -12.19
C THR A 23 -10.10 12.77 -10.98
N PRO A 24 -9.02 13.32 -10.41
CA PRO A 24 -8.36 12.71 -9.27
C PRO A 24 -9.11 13.03 -7.97
N ILE A 25 -9.22 12.03 -7.10
CA ILE A 25 -9.67 12.17 -5.72
C ILE A 25 -8.53 11.74 -4.81
N ALA A 26 -8.16 12.57 -3.85
CA ALA A 26 -7.05 12.34 -2.92
C ALA A 26 -7.49 11.90 -1.53
N ASP A 27 -8.77 11.99 -1.19
CA ASP A 27 -9.30 11.54 0.09
C ASP A 27 -9.62 10.05 0.02
N GLU A 28 -8.91 9.25 0.80
CA GLU A 28 -9.08 7.81 0.86
C GLU A 28 -10.32 7.38 1.67
N GLU A 29 -10.94 8.27 2.45
CA GLU A 29 -12.09 7.93 3.29
C GLU A 29 -13.42 8.33 2.65
N THR A 30 -13.44 9.41 1.88
CA THR A 30 -14.67 9.94 1.28
C THR A 30 -14.47 10.30 -0.18
N LEU A 31 -15.21 9.63 -1.06
CA LEU A 31 -15.22 9.92 -2.48
C LEU A 31 -16.30 10.96 -2.78
N ASP A 32 -15.89 12.21 -3.00
CA ASP A 32 -16.80 13.27 -3.45
C ASP A 32 -17.07 13.13 -4.96
N CYS A 33 -17.98 12.23 -5.30
CA CYS A 33 -18.40 11.99 -6.68
C CYS A 33 -19.89 11.63 -6.74
N GLU A 34 -20.51 12.05 -7.85
CA GLU A 34 -21.92 11.73 -8.12
C GLU A 34 -22.09 10.21 -8.35
N PRO A 35 -23.14 9.61 -7.75
CA PRO A 35 -23.46 8.21 -7.99
C PRO A 35 -23.72 7.92 -9.47
N GLN A 36 -23.32 6.72 -9.91
CA GLN A 36 -23.56 6.21 -11.26
C GLN A 36 -23.14 7.21 -12.37
N SER A 37 -22.03 7.87 -12.18
CA SER A 37 -21.57 8.93 -13.09
C SER A 37 -20.29 8.58 -13.86
N ASN A 38 -19.68 7.41 -13.58
CA ASN A 38 -18.41 7.02 -14.20
C ASN A 38 -18.49 5.63 -14.82
N ASP A 39 -17.88 5.45 -15.98
CA ASP A 39 -17.77 4.14 -16.66
C ASP A 39 -16.60 3.32 -16.13
N LEU A 40 -15.57 4.00 -15.57
CA LEU A 40 -14.36 3.41 -15.04
C LEU A 40 -13.97 4.08 -13.73
N VAL A 41 -13.68 3.29 -12.71
CA VAL A 41 -12.99 3.75 -11.50
C VAL A 41 -11.63 3.07 -11.43
N LEU A 42 -10.57 3.87 -11.42
CA LEU A 42 -9.19 3.42 -11.21
C LEU A 42 -8.76 3.80 -9.79
N HIS A 43 -8.48 2.81 -8.94
CA HIS A 43 -7.96 3.00 -7.60
C HIS A 43 -6.47 2.62 -7.56
N ALA A 44 -5.61 3.64 -7.53
CA ALA A 44 -4.18 3.45 -7.74
C ALA A 44 -3.38 3.66 -6.44
N MET A 45 -2.82 2.58 -5.90
CA MET A 45 -1.81 2.58 -4.82
C MET A 45 -2.19 3.41 -3.58
N SER A 46 -3.47 3.38 -3.16
CA SER A 46 -3.92 4.07 -1.94
C SER A 46 -4.88 3.25 -1.08
N LEU A 47 -5.49 2.20 -1.62
CA LEU A 47 -6.48 1.40 -0.89
C LEU A 47 -5.92 0.75 0.40
N HIS A 48 -4.63 0.44 0.44
CA HIS A 48 -3.96 -0.11 1.63
C HIS A 48 -3.78 0.94 2.76
N TRP A 49 -4.06 2.22 2.50
CA TRP A 49 -4.06 3.30 3.48
C TRP A 49 -5.44 3.55 4.11
N ALA A 50 -6.51 3.07 3.46
CA ALA A 50 -7.88 3.30 3.90
C ALA A 50 -8.14 2.62 5.27
N ASN A 51 -8.75 3.35 6.21
CA ASN A 51 -9.20 2.76 7.48
C ASN A 51 -10.40 1.85 7.27
N ASP A 52 -11.27 2.17 6.30
CA ASP A 52 -12.41 1.36 5.90
C ASP A 52 -12.32 0.97 4.42
N VAL A 53 -11.57 -0.09 4.13
CA VAL A 53 -11.40 -0.62 2.76
C VAL A 53 -12.76 -0.99 2.14
N VAL A 54 -13.68 -1.58 2.90
CA VAL A 54 -15.00 -1.96 2.40
C VAL A 54 -15.82 -0.73 2.06
N GLY A 55 -15.81 0.28 2.92
CA GLY A 55 -16.48 1.56 2.67
C GLY A 55 -15.95 2.25 1.42
N GLN A 56 -14.64 2.25 1.21
CA GLN A 56 -14.02 2.77 -0.02
C GLN A 56 -14.49 2.01 -1.26
N LEU A 57 -14.48 0.68 -1.22
CA LEU A 57 -14.95 -0.15 -2.33
C LEU A 57 -16.43 0.05 -2.64
N ILE A 58 -17.28 0.23 -1.60
CA ILE A 58 -18.72 0.54 -1.76
C ILE A 58 -18.89 1.89 -2.45
N GLN A 59 -18.15 2.91 -2.03
CA GLN A 59 -18.20 4.24 -2.64
C GLN A 59 -17.75 4.17 -4.10
N ALA A 60 -16.63 3.48 -4.40
CA ALA A 60 -16.15 3.27 -5.76
C ALA A 60 -17.19 2.58 -6.64
N ARG A 61 -17.84 1.53 -6.11
CA ARG A 61 -18.93 0.85 -6.82
C ARG A 61 -20.13 1.76 -7.05
N ASN A 62 -20.52 2.57 -6.09
CA ASN A 62 -21.65 3.50 -6.23
C ASN A 62 -21.38 4.60 -7.25
N ALA A 63 -20.11 4.99 -7.45
CA ALA A 63 -19.70 5.94 -8.46
C ALA A 63 -19.79 5.37 -9.90
N LEU A 64 -19.76 4.03 -10.05
CA LEU A 64 -19.83 3.36 -11.35
C LEU A 64 -21.26 3.32 -11.89
N MET A 65 -21.39 3.58 -13.19
CA MET A 65 -22.60 3.27 -13.95
C MET A 65 -22.87 1.75 -13.97
N PRO A 66 -24.09 1.32 -14.29
CA PRO A 66 -24.33 -0.09 -14.61
C PRO A 66 -23.33 -0.59 -15.66
N ASP A 67 -22.77 -1.79 -15.44
CA ASP A 67 -21.72 -2.40 -16.25
C ASP A 67 -20.38 -1.64 -16.29
N GLY A 68 -20.20 -0.65 -15.42
CA GLY A 68 -18.93 0.06 -15.26
C GLY A 68 -17.82 -0.83 -14.66
N LEU A 69 -16.57 -0.51 -14.97
CA LEU A 69 -15.40 -1.28 -14.59
C LEU A 69 -14.66 -0.64 -13.40
N PHE A 70 -14.34 -1.44 -12.39
CA PHE A 70 -13.39 -1.09 -11.34
C PHE A 70 -12.03 -1.77 -11.59
N ILE A 71 -10.96 -1.00 -11.50
CA ILE A 71 -9.59 -1.51 -11.51
C ILE A 71 -8.87 -0.95 -10.29
N GLY A 72 -8.37 -1.84 -9.42
CA GLY A 72 -7.61 -1.46 -8.22
C GLY A 72 -6.21 -2.06 -8.23
N CYS A 73 -5.24 -1.29 -7.73
CA CYS A 73 -3.89 -1.74 -7.45
C CYS A 73 -3.48 -1.25 -6.05
N MET A 74 -2.96 -2.15 -5.22
CA MET A 74 -2.51 -1.86 -3.87
C MET A 74 -1.38 -2.80 -3.46
N PHE A 75 -0.70 -2.50 -2.37
CA PHE A 75 0.23 -3.43 -1.77
C PHE A 75 -0.48 -4.58 -1.06
N GLY A 76 0.02 -5.80 -1.26
CA GLY A 76 -0.48 -7.03 -0.66
C GLY A 76 0.25 -7.42 0.63
N GLY A 77 -0.24 -8.49 1.28
CA GLY A 77 0.17 -8.91 2.62
C GLY A 77 1.64 -9.25 2.79
N SER A 78 2.31 -9.73 1.74
CA SER A 78 3.73 -10.08 1.79
C SER A 78 4.67 -8.88 1.63
N THR A 79 4.13 -7.69 1.35
CA THR A 79 4.94 -6.48 1.14
C THR A 79 5.76 -6.15 2.38
N LEU A 80 7.09 -5.95 2.18
CA LEU A 80 8.07 -5.59 3.20
C LEU A 80 8.09 -6.53 4.43
N ASN A 81 7.79 -7.80 4.23
CA ASN A 81 7.78 -8.76 5.33
C ASN A 81 9.16 -8.91 5.98
N GLU A 82 10.25 -8.82 5.21
CA GLU A 82 11.63 -8.86 5.68
C GLU A 82 11.92 -7.65 6.57
N LEU A 83 11.57 -6.44 6.10
CA LEU A 83 11.75 -5.20 6.86
C LEU A 83 10.99 -5.25 8.19
N ARG A 84 9.74 -5.76 8.15
CA ARG A 84 8.90 -5.89 9.34
C ARG A 84 9.54 -6.82 10.37
N LYS A 85 10.06 -7.98 9.94
CA LYS A 85 10.74 -8.95 10.82
C LYS A 85 11.99 -8.34 11.44
N CYS A 86 12.88 -7.77 10.63
CA CYS A 86 14.15 -7.22 11.11
C CYS A 86 13.96 -6.04 12.08
N LEU A 87 13.03 -5.13 11.79
CA LEU A 87 12.71 -4.03 12.70
C LEU A 87 12.08 -4.52 14.01
N SER A 88 11.21 -5.55 13.95
CA SER A 88 10.60 -6.14 15.14
C SER A 88 11.64 -6.82 16.02
N GLU A 89 12.52 -7.60 15.44
CA GLU A 89 13.58 -8.31 16.15
C GLU A 89 14.58 -7.35 16.81
N ALA A 90 15.02 -6.34 16.06
CA ALA A 90 15.90 -5.30 16.60
C ALA A 90 15.24 -4.50 17.73
N GLU A 91 13.95 -4.19 17.65
CA GLU A 91 13.24 -3.46 18.69
C GLU A 91 13.08 -4.30 19.95
N ILE A 92 12.72 -5.58 19.82
CA ILE A 92 12.62 -6.50 20.94
C ILE A 92 13.98 -6.63 21.65
N ALA A 93 15.08 -6.79 20.91
CA ALA A 93 16.42 -6.91 21.48
C ALA A 93 16.84 -5.66 22.24
N LEU A 94 16.48 -4.46 21.78
CA LEU A 94 16.91 -3.20 22.40
C LEU A 94 16.01 -2.71 23.53
N THR A 95 14.70 -3.04 23.47
CA THR A 95 13.71 -2.43 24.37
C THR A 95 12.84 -3.42 25.12
N GLY A 96 12.86 -4.69 24.73
CA GLY A 96 11.96 -5.72 25.25
C GLY A 96 10.50 -5.55 24.82
N GLY A 97 10.20 -4.56 23.97
CA GLY A 97 8.85 -4.25 23.48
C GLY A 97 8.75 -4.27 21.95
N LEU A 98 7.53 -4.08 21.42
CA LEU A 98 7.26 -4.05 20.01
C LEU A 98 6.32 -2.90 19.68
N SER A 99 6.63 -2.15 18.63
CA SER A 99 5.80 -1.06 18.10
C SER A 99 5.45 -1.31 16.64
N PRO A 100 4.26 -0.92 16.17
CA PRO A 100 3.89 -1.06 14.77
C PRO A 100 4.72 -0.09 13.91
N ARG A 101 5.53 -0.64 13.00
CA ARG A 101 6.44 0.13 12.14
C ARG A 101 6.15 -0.02 10.66
N VAL A 102 5.77 -1.22 10.24
CA VAL A 102 5.42 -1.55 8.86
C VAL A 102 3.97 -2.03 8.86
N ALA A 103 3.12 -1.37 8.08
CA ALA A 103 1.72 -1.72 7.96
C ALA A 103 1.55 -3.16 7.45
N MET A 104 0.50 -3.82 7.91
CA MET A 104 0.06 -5.09 7.34
C MET A 104 -0.99 -4.78 6.28
N CYS A 105 -0.75 -5.22 5.05
CA CYS A 105 -1.70 -5.11 3.96
C CYS A 105 -2.60 -6.35 3.89
N ALA A 106 -3.72 -6.24 3.19
CA ALA A 106 -4.67 -7.34 3.03
C ALA A 106 -4.08 -8.46 2.17
N GLU A 107 -4.40 -9.69 2.53
CA GLU A 107 -4.10 -10.85 1.70
C GLU A 107 -5.06 -10.90 0.49
N ILE A 108 -4.61 -11.49 -0.62
CA ILE A 108 -5.41 -11.58 -1.85
C ILE A 108 -6.78 -12.25 -1.64
N ARG A 109 -6.85 -13.25 -0.76
CA ARG A 109 -8.13 -13.92 -0.43
C ARG A 109 -9.11 -12.99 0.26
N ASP A 110 -8.60 -12.18 1.17
CA ASP A 110 -9.41 -11.21 1.92
C ASP A 110 -9.89 -10.12 0.97
N LEU A 111 -9.05 -9.65 0.06
CA LEU A 111 -9.41 -8.64 -0.93
C LEU A 111 -10.57 -9.11 -1.83
N GLY A 112 -10.54 -10.34 -2.32
CA GLY A 112 -11.64 -10.93 -3.08
C GLY A 112 -12.96 -10.94 -2.29
N GLN A 113 -12.92 -11.30 -1.00
CA GLN A 113 -14.07 -11.28 -0.11
C GLN A 113 -14.57 -9.84 0.17
N LEU A 114 -13.65 -8.90 0.35
CA LEU A 114 -14.00 -7.48 0.57
C LEU A 114 -14.71 -6.90 -0.66
N MET A 115 -14.26 -7.22 -1.87
CA MET A 115 -14.92 -6.81 -3.11
C MET A 115 -16.33 -7.42 -3.25
N GLN A 116 -16.51 -8.72 -2.89
CA GLN A 116 -17.84 -9.35 -2.87
C GLN A 116 -18.75 -8.66 -1.85
N ARG A 117 -18.27 -8.38 -0.63
CA ARG A 117 -19.02 -7.65 0.41
C ARG A 117 -19.40 -6.24 -0.04
N ALA A 118 -18.53 -5.57 -0.81
CA ALA A 118 -18.82 -4.27 -1.40
C ALA A 118 -19.84 -4.36 -2.55
N GLY A 119 -20.22 -5.57 -3.00
CA GLY A 119 -21.25 -5.81 -3.99
C GLY A 119 -20.78 -5.78 -5.44
N PHE A 120 -19.50 -5.98 -5.70
CA PHE A 120 -19.00 -6.19 -7.07
C PHE A 120 -19.46 -7.56 -7.59
N ALA A 121 -19.97 -7.61 -8.83
CA ALA A 121 -20.60 -8.79 -9.39
C ALA A 121 -19.60 -9.92 -9.76
N LEU A 122 -18.45 -9.55 -10.32
CA LEU A 122 -17.45 -10.47 -10.84
C LEU A 122 -16.04 -10.05 -10.38
N PRO A 123 -15.73 -10.05 -9.07
CA PRO A 123 -14.43 -9.64 -8.59
C PRO A 123 -13.36 -10.66 -9.01
N VAL A 124 -12.30 -10.16 -9.61
CA VAL A 124 -11.08 -10.90 -9.89
C VAL A 124 -9.95 -10.23 -9.13
N ALA A 125 -9.24 -10.99 -8.32
CA ALA A 125 -8.06 -10.53 -7.63
C ALA A 125 -6.86 -11.38 -8.08
N ASP A 126 -5.79 -10.72 -8.47
CA ASP A 126 -4.53 -11.34 -8.87
C ASP A 126 -3.37 -10.67 -8.13
N LYS A 127 -2.22 -11.31 -8.07
CA LYS A 127 -1.04 -10.77 -7.42
C LYS A 127 0.21 -10.95 -8.26
N ILE A 128 1.08 -9.96 -8.15
CA ILE A 128 2.43 -10.00 -8.68
C ILE A 128 3.38 -9.80 -7.52
N THR A 129 4.40 -10.63 -7.43
CA THR A 129 5.46 -10.46 -6.44
C THR A 129 6.70 -9.93 -7.14
N LEU A 130 7.17 -8.77 -6.69
CA LEU A 130 8.38 -8.12 -7.15
C LEU A 130 9.41 -8.13 -6.02
N THR A 131 10.67 -8.31 -6.39
CA THR A 131 11.79 -8.28 -5.46
C THR A 131 12.76 -7.19 -5.88
N ALA A 132 13.13 -6.33 -4.95
CA ALA A 132 14.13 -5.28 -5.15
C ALA A 132 15.30 -5.47 -4.18
N SER A 133 16.53 -5.23 -4.66
CA SER A 133 17.74 -5.33 -3.84
C SER A 133 18.28 -3.95 -3.50
N TYR A 134 18.66 -3.75 -2.23
CA TYR A 134 19.19 -2.49 -1.71
C TYR A 134 20.52 -2.73 -0.97
N ASP A 135 21.38 -1.73 -0.91
CA ASP A 135 22.65 -1.83 -0.19
C ASP A 135 22.46 -1.82 1.33
N SER A 136 21.33 -1.26 1.81
CA SER A 136 21.01 -1.17 3.24
C SER A 136 19.55 -0.81 3.48
N ILE A 137 19.09 -1.00 4.72
CA ILE A 137 17.78 -0.55 5.20
C ILE A 137 17.57 0.97 5.01
N PHE A 138 18.66 1.76 5.00
CA PHE A 138 18.59 3.20 4.81
C PHE A 138 18.25 3.59 3.37
N HIS A 139 18.80 2.88 2.38
CA HIS A 139 18.45 3.06 0.97
C HIS A 139 17.02 2.64 0.70
N LEU A 140 16.60 1.48 1.21
CA LEU A 140 15.19 1.05 1.15
C LEU A 140 14.26 2.10 1.77
N SER A 141 14.58 2.58 2.98
CA SER A 141 13.76 3.60 3.66
C SER A 141 13.72 4.94 2.92
N HIS A 142 14.79 5.29 2.21
CA HIS A 142 14.82 6.49 1.38
C HIS A 142 13.87 6.36 0.20
N ASP A 143 13.88 5.23 -0.49
CA ASP A 143 12.99 4.98 -1.63
C ASP A 143 11.53 4.88 -1.21
N LEU A 144 11.22 4.20 -0.09
CA LEU A 144 9.88 4.18 0.47
C LEU A 144 9.34 5.60 0.74
N ARG A 145 10.16 6.49 1.30
CA ARG A 145 9.75 7.90 1.50
C ARG A 145 9.49 8.62 0.19
N ARG A 146 10.30 8.36 -0.85
CA ARG A 146 10.09 8.96 -2.18
C ARG A 146 8.82 8.46 -2.85
N MET A 147 8.41 7.23 -2.57
CA MET A 147 7.13 6.67 -3.02
C MET A 147 5.93 7.17 -2.21
N GLY A 148 6.17 7.86 -1.08
CA GLY A 148 5.11 8.27 -0.15
C GLY A 148 4.77 7.21 0.90
N GLU A 149 5.41 6.04 0.84
CA GLU A 149 5.18 4.90 1.73
C GLU A 149 5.89 5.09 3.08
N VAL A 150 5.29 5.88 3.95
CA VAL A 150 5.78 6.15 5.30
C VAL A 150 4.89 5.47 6.35
N ASN A 151 5.39 5.32 7.57
CA ASN A 151 4.59 4.77 8.66
C ASN A 151 3.48 5.75 9.08
N ALA A 152 2.27 5.55 8.58
CA ALA A 152 1.08 6.32 8.92
C ALA A 152 0.19 5.66 10.00
N LEU A 153 0.61 4.52 10.56
CA LEU A 153 -0.18 3.79 11.56
C LEU A 153 -0.55 4.68 12.77
N ALA A 154 -1.79 4.63 13.20
CA ALA A 154 -2.29 5.44 14.31
C ALA A 154 -1.52 5.16 15.62
N LEU A 155 -1.14 3.91 15.85
CA LEU A 155 -0.41 3.46 17.03
C LEU A 155 1.12 3.56 16.89
N ARG A 156 1.64 4.18 15.81
CA ARG A 156 3.09 4.37 15.67
C ARG A 156 3.66 5.21 16.81
N LYS A 157 4.87 4.92 17.20
CA LYS A 157 5.63 5.83 18.09
C LYS A 157 5.80 7.20 17.43
N ARG A 158 5.54 8.26 18.18
CA ARG A 158 5.72 9.65 17.75
C ARG A 158 6.99 10.30 18.30
N THR A 159 7.86 9.49 18.91
CA THR A 159 9.16 9.92 19.44
C THR A 159 10.26 9.66 18.42
N PHE A 160 11.35 10.42 18.52
CA PHE A 160 12.54 10.13 17.72
C PHE A 160 13.10 8.75 18.05
N GLU A 161 13.29 7.93 17.02
CA GLU A 161 13.88 6.62 17.18
C GLU A 161 15.40 6.70 17.24
N LYS A 162 16.00 5.84 18.08
CA LYS A 162 17.44 5.75 18.17
C LYS A 162 18.02 5.17 16.87
N ARG A 163 19.08 5.77 16.38
CA ARG A 163 19.82 5.27 15.21
C ARG A 163 20.28 3.82 15.36
N GLU A 164 20.52 3.42 16.59
CA GLU A 164 20.92 2.06 16.98
C GLU A 164 19.91 1.00 16.55
N LEU A 165 18.61 1.29 16.62
CA LEU A 165 17.55 0.40 16.14
C LEU A 165 17.71 0.07 14.67
N PHE A 166 17.89 1.09 13.83
CA PHE A 166 18.01 0.89 12.38
C PHE A 166 19.35 0.24 12.01
N ARG A 167 20.42 0.49 12.79
CA ARG A 167 21.70 -0.17 12.58
C ARG A 167 21.61 -1.66 12.90
N LEU A 168 21.02 -2.02 14.03
CA LEU A 168 20.82 -3.40 14.41
C LEU A 168 19.86 -4.11 13.42
N ALA A 169 18.79 -3.44 12.99
CA ALA A 169 17.90 -3.99 11.99
C ALA A 169 18.59 -4.21 10.63
N ASP A 170 19.54 -3.34 10.23
CA ASP A 170 20.33 -3.51 9.01
C ASP A 170 21.28 -4.71 9.10
N GLU A 171 21.88 -4.93 10.27
CA GLU A 171 22.73 -6.09 10.55
C GLU A 171 21.91 -7.40 10.45
N ILE A 172 20.76 -7.47 11.13
CA ILE A 172 19.82 -8.60 11.09
C ILE A 172 19.32 -8.84 9.66
N TYR A 173 19.02 -7.76 8.95
CA TYR A 173 18.53 -7.85 7.56
C TYR A 173 19.58 -8.47 6.64
N LYS A 174 20.84 -8.03 6.76
CA LYS A 174 21.96 -8.57 5.99
C LYS A 174 22.26 -10.02 6.32
N GLU A 175 22.08 -10.42 7.55
CA GLU A 175 22.29 -11.80 8.00
C GLU A 175 21.24 -12.76 7.43
N HIS A 176 19.96 -12.34 7.40
CA HIS A 176 18.85 -13.26 7.11
C HIS A 176 18.24 -13.11 5.72
N PHE A 177 18.39 -11.95 5.08
CA PHE A 177 17.68 -11.61 3.84
C PHE A 177 18.57 -10.88 2.84
N SER A 178 19.80 -11.35 2.65
CA SER A 178 20.69 -10.86 1.61
C SER A 178 20.68 -11.76 0.38
N ASP A 179 20.91 -11.14 -0.78
CA ASP A 179 21.24 -11.85 -2.01
C ASP A 179 22.73 -12.28 -2.03
N ASP A 180 23.14 -13.00 -3.09
CA ASP A 180 24.50 -13.49 -3.27
C ASP A 180 25.56 -12.37 -3.34
N ASN A 181 25.14 -11.12 -3.57
CA ASN A 181 26.00 -9.94 -3.60
C ASN A 181 26.04 -9.20 -2.26
N GLY A 182 25.42 -9.73 -1.22
CA GLY A 182 25.31 -9.12 0.11
C GLY A 182 24.37 -7.92 0.19
N ARG A 183 23.46 -7.74 -0.80
CA ARG A 183 22.44 -6.71 -0.80
C ARG A 183 21.18 -7.24 -0.14
N ILE A 184 20.52 -6.42 0.67
CA ILE A 184 19.25 -6.79 1.29
C ILE A 184 18.12 -6.87 0.26
N ILE A 185 17.23 -7.85 0.43
CA ILE A 185 16.11 -8.10 -0.46
C ILE A 185 14.83 -7.53 0.17
N ALA A 186 14.06 -6.75 -0.58
CA ALA A 186 12.75 -6.28 -0.18
C ALA A 186 11.69 -6.83 -1.14
N THR A 187 10.68 -7.47 -0.57
CA THR A 187 9.53 -8.04 -1.32
C THR A 187 8.40 -7.03 -1.37
N PHE A 188 7.81 -6.87 -2.56
CA PHE A 188 6.59 -6.13 -2.83
C PHE A 188 5.59 -7.04 -3.52
N GLU A 189 4.40 -7.15 -2.98
CA GLU A 189 3.29 -7.92 -3.54
C GLU A 189 2.18 -7.00 -4.02
#